data_1b1e8c4e8be48a390551f4d538a3b042
#
_entry.id   1b1e8c4e8be48a390551f4d538a3b042
#
_cell.length_a   1.000
_cell.length_b   1.000
_cell.length_c   1.000
_cell.angle_alpha   90.00
_cell.angle_beta   90.00
_cell.angle_gamma   90.00
#
_symmetry.space_group_name_H-M   'P 1'
#
loop_
_entity.id
_entity.type
_entity.pdbx_description
1 polymer ?
#
loop_
_entity_poly.entity_id
_entity_poly.type
_entity_poly.pdbx_seq_one_letter_code
_entity_poly.pdbx_strand_id
1 'polypeptide(L)'
;MRSYSCILKVIVVYALLGIVIASCIDKDTDYSLPDVPQTPNDFDYSTTQQVQLNVQYEVPEGYQVLFDVYFENPFEIDEEGQVVKRTDVVPKVTRMTDGNGKYAGLEVIPGYLDGDIYIYSSYIGVPTLYKTTLQGNKIQADISWDTMYDFVSAAPTRVESNFTYPKAFNILGDWDENGRPDYLDSEGALSLSQPIMNAINRTLPEDGKCPQKYRQSVDFEIKEPAHVKVRFIGGKSSAYSTFGYYCYKADASIGEIKKAKKYIVFPNTRTGIGLKGGECVALHYIDENGVDRGTDFPKGIKIGWFIRNAAFWKGNIGEGKGMFYSTPKLNTDGRTHTVAFRINDFVVLSFEDWTDEDYNDVMFNVWSDPIKAIVTPNLPEVIPPGNPDDSSIAYSMTYKGILAFEDNWPSKGDYDLNDVVVKYNSVLSFNTKNEVLSTKDTFTALWSGASYSNSFIYQLNTDKLNVESSLEVDQDLALATIPVFVDVKTATGDNTKTSTVNVTNKFKTPVDHEVLGGAPYNPFISVFKYTGYDRTEVHLVNHKPTEKAKKALFHTGEDLSDLNAGIYYVSASKYPFAINLSDAEVYSTEEREAVDKTYPRFVSWAESNGAKDKDWYLGK
;
A
#
# COMPACT_ATOMS: atom_id res chain seq x y z
N MET A 1 45.01 75.29 -1.84
CA MET A 1 45.21 74.29 -0.75
C MET A 1 43.92 73.87 0.01
N ARG A 2 42.71 74.00 -0.60
CA ARG A 2 41.42 73.50 0.04
C ARG A 2 40.78 72.35 -0.69
N SER A 3 41.33 71.85 -1.78
CA SER A 3 40.73 70.78 -2.59
C SER A 3 41.22 69.38 -2.22
N TYR A 4 42.38 69.23 -1.66
CA TYR A 4 42.94 67.90 -1.28
C TYR A 4 42.47 67.32 0.05
N SER A 5 41.97 68.18 0.96
CA SER A 5 41.46 67.73 2.25
C SER A 5 40.09 67.04 2.18
N CYS A 6 39.30 67.31 1.11
CA CYS A 6 37.96 66.72 0.96
C CYS A 6 38.06 65.33 0.33
N ILE A 7 39.01 65.09 -0.58
CA ILE A 7 39.19 63.79 -1.24
C ILE A 7 39.76 62.76 -0.25
N LEU A 8 40.68 63.18 0.62
CA LEU A 8 41.25 62.26 1.61
C LEU A 8 40.25 61.84 2.69
N LYS A 9 39.27 62.71 3.04
CA LYS A 9 38.21 62.33 4.00
C LYS A 9 37.18 61.40 3.36
N VAL A 10 36.89 61.51 2.05
CA VAL A 10 35.97 60.61 1.34
C VAL A 10 36.61 59.22 1.19
N ILE A 11 37.90 59.13 0.87
CA ILE A 11 38.63 57.85 0.74
C ILE A 11 38.72 57.13 2.11
N VAL A 12 38.94 57.84 3.20
CA VAL A 12 38.96 57.23 4.54
C VAL A 12 37.58 56.75 4.97
N VAL A 13 36.49 57.45 4.62
CA VAL A 13 35.13 57.00 4.93
C VAL A 13 34.75 55.78 4.11
N TYR A 14 35.12 55.70 2.82
CA TYR A 14 34.87 54.49 2.01
C TYR A 14 35.77 53.32 2.45
N ALA A 15 37.00 53.54 2.86
CA ALA A 15 37.84 52.48 3.44
C ALA A 15 37.34 51.99 4.79
N LEU A 16 36.79 52.87 5.64
CA LEU A 16 36.15 52.47 6.88
C LEU A 16 34.82 51.78 6.72
N LEU A 17 34.00 52.19 5.71
CA LEU A 17 32.74 51.45 5.36
C LEU A 17 33.07 50.09 4.74
N GLY A 18 34.13 49.98 3.93
CA GLY A 18 34.57 48.68 3.40
C GLY A 18 35.05 47.69 4.46
N ILE A 19 35.71 48.21 5.52
CA ILE A 19 36.20 47.38 6.64
C ILE A 19 35.04 46.96 7.54
N VAL A 20 33.98 47.78 7.69
CA VAL A 20 32.83 47.40 8.50
C VAL A 20 31.89 46.38 7.78
N ILE A 21 31.88 46.40 6.42
CA ILE A 21 31.17 45.39 5.64
C ILE A 21 31.95 44.05 5.61
N ALA A 22 33.30 44.12 5.63
CA ALA A 22 34.13 42.93 5.65
C ALA A 22 34.20 42.23 7.04
N SER A 23 33.71 42.84 8.12
CA SER A 23 33.73 42.24 9.46
C SER A 23 32.44 41.49 9.82
N CYS A 24 31.44 41.47 8.92
CA CYS A 24 30.25 40.65 9.08
C CYS A 24 30.23 39.44 8.14
N ILE A 25 31.31 39.19 7.44
CA ILE A 25 31.51 38.02 6.63
C ILE A 25 32.51 37.14 7.37
N ASP A 26 32.04 36.07 7.88
CA ASP A 26 32.75 34.86 8.09
C ASP A 26 33.56 34.61 9.37
N LYS A 27 32.95 33.86 10.25
CA LYS A 27 33.71 32.98 11.14
C LYS A 27 33.75 31.52 10.64
N ASP A 28 33.05 31.20 9.54
CA ASP A 28 32.86 29.82 9.11
C ASP A 28 33.67 29.39 7.87
N THR A 29 34.59 30.22 7.36
CA THR A 29 35.29 29.96 6.09
C THR A 29 36.65 29.25 6.20
N ASP A 30 37.08 28.81 7.36
CA ASP A 30 38.40 28.18 7.52
C ASP A 30 38.34 26.68 7.86
N TYR A 31 37.32 25.97 7.29
CA TYR A 31 37.31 24.51 7.38
C TYR A 31 37.94 23.92 6.12
N SER A 32 38.99 23.14 6.31
CA SER A 32 39.50 22.26 5.28
C SER A 32 38.44 21.18 5.02
N LEU A 33 37.66 21.35 3.96
CA LEU A 33 36.87 20.23 3.46
C LEU A 33 37.80 19.05 3.19
N PRO A 34 37.40 17.82 3.51
CA PRO A 34 38.10 16.63 3.05
C PRO A 34 38.23 16.64 1.53
N ASP A 35 39.00 15.73 0.97
CA ASP A 35 39.12 15.57 -0.49
C ASP A 35 37.72 15.58 -1.11
N VAL A 36 37.47 16.56 -2.00
CA VAL A 36 36.16 16.76 -2.65
C VAL A 36 35.75 15.47 -3.33
N PRO A 37 34.55 14.94 -3.08
CA PRO A 37 34.08 13.74 -3.74
C PRO A 37 34.16 13.89 -5.25
N GLN A 38 34.61 12.87 -5.97
CA GLN A 38 34.68 12.85 -7.44
C GLN A 38 33.30 12.50 -8.04
N THR A 39 32.27 13.17 -7.54
CA THR A 39 30.88 12.98 -7.96
C THR A 39 30.67 13.46 -9.40
N PRO A 40 29.90 12.73 -10.24
CA PRO A 40 29.49 13.20 -11.55
C PRO A 40 28.75 14.54 -11.48
N ASN A 41 28.90 15.37 -12.52
CA ASN A 41 28.29 16.72 -12.55
C ASN A 41 26.76 16.71 -12.65
N ASP A 42 26.18 15.58 -13.06
CA ASP A 42 24.74 15.35 -13.27
C ASP A 42 24.08 14.57 -12.11
N PHE A 43 24.82 14.28 -11.04
CA PHE A 43 24.27 13.58 -9.87
C PHE A 43 23.34 14.51 -9.07
N ASP A 44 22.10 14.06 -8.87
CA ASP A 44 21.03 14.85 -8.23
C ASP A 44 20.88 14.59 -6.72
N TYR A 45 21.74 13.73 -6.13
CA TYR A 45 21.68 13.33 -4.72
C TYR A 45 20.33 12.77 -4.28
N SER A 46 19.54 12.23 -5.22
CA SER A 46 18.28 11.60 -4.90
C SER A 46 18.50 10.27 -4.19
N THR A 47 17.87 10.08 -3.04
CA THR A 47 17.81 8.79 -2.33
C THR A 47 16.62 7.95 -2.79
N THR A 48 15.90 8.41 -3.83
CA THR A 48 14.80 7.69 -4.47
C THR A 48 15.17 7.32 -5.90
N GLN A 49 14.44 6.36 -6.46
CA GLN A 49 14.54 5.97 -7.86
C GLN A 49 13.17 5.93 -8.52
N GLN A 50 13.11 6.27 -9.79
CA GLN A 50 11.90 6.11 -10.60
C GLN A 50 11.88 4.71 -11.22
N VAL A 51 10.74 4.04 -11.10
CA VAL A 51 10.51 2.73 -11.69
C VAL A 51 9.24 2.73 -12.54
N GLN A 52 9.31 2.13 -13.73
CA GLN A 52 8.13 1.87 -14.55
C GLN A 52 7.43 0.62 -14.00
N LEU A 53 6.25 0.80 -13.40
CA LEU A 53 5.42 -0.29 -12.90
C LEU A 53 4.35 -0.66 -13.92
N ASN A 54 4.37 -1.91 -14.40
CA ASN A 54 3.35 -2.46 -15.28
C ASN A 54 2.77 -3.71 -14.64
N VAL A 55 1.48 -3.68 -14.36
CA VAL A 55 0.75 -4.80 -13.76
C VAL A 55 -0.46 -5.12 -14.63
N GLN A 56 -0.65 -6.40 -14.94
CA GLN A 56 -1.81 -6.91 -15.64
C GLN A 56 -2.38 -8.09 -14.87
N TYR A 57 -3.61 -7.94 -14.37
CA TYR A 57 -4.40 -9.06 -13.82
C TYR A 57 -5.29 -9.66 -14.90
N GLU A 58 -5.38 -11.00 -14.92
CA GLU A 58 -6.42 -11.70 -15.70
C GLU A 58 -7.75 -11.60 -14.94
N VAL A 59 -8.62 -10.67 -15.36
CA VAL A 59 -9.91 -10.41 -14.72
C VAL A 59 -11.02 -10.22 -15.76
N PRO A 60 -12.30 -10.42 -15.38
CA PRO A 60 -13.42 -10.04 -16.23
C PRO A 60 -13.45 -8.54 -16.55
N GLU A 61 -14.00 -8.18 -17.71
CA GLU A 61 -14.18 -6.78 -18.10
C GLU A 61 -14.94 -5.98 -17.04
N GLY A 62 -14.46 -4.79 -16.73
CA GLY A 62 -15.00 -3.91 -15.71
C GLY A 62 -14.47 -4.19 -14.30
N TYR A 63 -13.59 -5.18 -14.09
CA TYR A 63 -13.08 -5.51 -12.77
C TYR A 63 -11.76 -4.79 -12.47
N GLN A 64 -11.80 -3.81 -11.56
CA GLN A 64 -10.62 -3.12 -11.03
C GLN A 64 -10.06 -3.87 -9.83
N VAL A 65 -8.74 -3.94 -9.73
CA VAL A 65 -8.03 -4.62 -8.64
C VAL A 65 -7.17 -3.62 -7.88
N LEU A 66 -7.38 -3.54 -6.56
CA LEU A 66 -6.42 -2.88 -5.66
C LEU A 66 -5.27 -3.82 -5.39
N PHE A 67 -4.04 -3.34 -5.53
CA PHE A 67 -2.84 -4.14 -5.27
C PHE A 67 -1.76 -3.33 -4.56
N ASP A 68 -0.96 -4.04 -3.79
CA ASP A 68 0.19 -3.55 -3.04
C ASP A 68 1.48 -4.14 -3.59
N VAL A 69 2.55 -3.36 -3.62
CA VAL A 69 3.89 -3.79 -4.03
C VAL A 69 4.83 -3.76 -2.83
N TYR A 70 5.37 -4.92 -2.50
CA TYR A 70 6.31 -5.12 -1.40
C TYR A 70 7.70 -5.51 -1.93
N PHE A 71 8.75 -5.12 -1.23
CA PHE A 71 10.14 -5.50 -1.49
C PHE A 71 10.69 -6.54 -0.49
N GLU A 72 9.83 -7.02 0.36
CA GLU A 72 10.00 -8.21 1.20
C GLU A 72 8.74 -9.04 1.13
N ASN A 73 8.85 -10.34 1.42
CA ASN A 73 7.66 -11.19 1.49
C ASN A 73 6.73 -10.69 2.61
N PRO A 74 5.50 -10.26 2.29
CA PRO A 74 4.55 -9.77 3.30
C PRO A 74 3.93 -10.87 4.16
N PHE A 75 4.29 -12.14 3.94
CA PHE A 75 3.77 -13.29 4.68
C PHE A 75 4.89 -14.08 5.34
N GLU A 76 4.56 -14.69 6.45
CA GLU A 76 5.39 -15.67 7.16
C GLU A 76 4.54 -16.88 7.59
N ILE A 77 5.20 -17.94 8.03
CA ILE A 77 4.55 -19.12 8.62
C ILE A 77 4.77 -19.04 10.11
N ASP A 78 3.67 -18.99 10.87
CA ASP A 78 3.70 -18.95 12.33
C ASP A 78 4.12 -20.31 12.96
N GLU A 79 4.18 -20.35 14.30
CA GLU A 79 4.55 -21.55 15.06
C GLU A 79 3.53 -22.69 14.88
N GLU A 80 2.27 -22.39 14.57
CA GLU A 80 1.19 -23.34 14.28
C GLU A 80 1.19 -23.80 12.82
N GLY A 81 2.11 -23.26 11.99
CA GLY A 81 2.23 -23.57 10.57
C GLY A 81 1.15 -22.91 9.70
N GLN A 82 0.61 -21.76 10.15
CA GLN A 82 -0.31 -20.94 9.38
C GLN A 82 0.46 -19.84 8.63
N VAL A 83 -0.07 -19.43 7.50
CA VAL A 83 0.43 -18.25 6.78
C VAL A 83 -0.24 -17.03 7.39
N VAL A 84 0.56 -16.14 7.95
CA VAL A 84 0.12 -14.88 8.54
C VAL A 84 0.75 -13.70 7.82
N LYS A 85 0.00 -12.60 7.70
CA LYS A 85 0.51 -11.37 7.11
C LYS A 85 1.38 -10.64 8.14
N ARG A 86 2.58 -10.28 7.75
CA ARG A 86 3.54 -9.55 8.58
C ARG A 86 3.11 -8.10 8.74
N THR A 87 3.06 -7.62 9.98
CA THR A 87 2.69 -6.23 10.30
C THR A 87 3.86 -5.25 10.23
N ASP A 88 5.10 -5.77 10.26
CA ASP A 88 6.34 -4.99 10.15
C ASP A 88 6.74 -4.71 8.70
N VAL A 89 6.18 -5.45 7.73
CA VAL A 89 6.41 -5.26 6.29
C VAL A 89 5.28 -4.43 5.68
N VAL A 90 5.62 -3.22 5.25
CA VAL A 90 4.64 -2.28 4.66
C VAL A 90 4.82 -2.17 3.15
N PRO A 91 3.73 -1.99 2.38
CA PRO A 91 3.85 -1.79 0.95
C PRO A 91 4.56 -0.47 0.64
N LYS A 92 5.31 -0.46 -0.46
CA LYS A 92 5.96 0.75 -0.98
C LYS A 92 5.14 1.45 -2.06
N VAL A 93 4.28 0.70 -2.74
CA VAL A 93 3.32 1.23 -3.72
C VAL A 93 1.98 0.52 -3.51
N THR A 94 0.91 1.29 -3.52
CA THR A 94 -0.47 0.79 -3.59
C THR A 94 -1.16 1.47 -4.76
N ARG A 95 -1.76 0.69 -5.68
CA ARG A 95 -2.45 1.23 -6.86
C ARG A 95 -3.69 0.43 -7.20
N MET A 96 -4.56 1.06 -7.98
CA MET A 96 -5.76 0.47 -8.56
C MET A 96 -5.55 0.25 -10.06
N THR A 97 -5.91 -0.93 -10.57
CA THR A 97 -5.94 -1.16 -12.02
C THR A 97 -7.11 -0.44 -12.68
N ASP A 98 -7.08 -0.32 -14.00
CA ASP A 98 -8.27 0.02 -14.78
C ASP A 98 -9.28 -1.16 -14.82
N GLY A 99 -10.43 -0.96 -15.48
CA GLY A 99 -11.47 -1.99 -15.63
C GLY A 99 -11.07 -3.21 -16.49
N ASN A 100 -9.87 -3.24 -17.06
CA ASN A 100 -9.30 -4.37 -17.77
C ASN A 100 -8.21 -5.08 -16.95
N GLY A 101 -8.08 -4.74 -15.67
CA GLY A 101 -7.06 -5.30 -14.78
C GLY A 101 -5.65 -4.75 -15.02
N LYS A 102 -5.51 -3.63 -15.74
CA LYS A 102 -4.22 -3.07 -16.12
C LYS A 102 -3.85 -1.83 -15.30
N TYR A 103 -2.61 -1.77 -14.87
CA TYR A 103 -1.94 -0.56 -14.39
C TYR A 103 -0.62 -0.37 -15.14
N ALA A 104 -0.32 0.87 -15.53
CA ALA A 104 0.97 1.25 -16.09
C ALA A 104 1.26 2.71 -15.69
N GLY A 105 2.32 2.93 -14.91
CA GLY A 105 2.69 4.25 -14.41
C GLY A 105 4.14 4.32 -13.94
N LEU A 106 4.61 5.54 -13.70
CA LEU A 106 5.91 5.81 -13.08
C LEU A 106 5.73 5.93 -11.56
N GLU A 107 6.51 5.17 -10.82
CA GLU A 107 6.51 5.19 -9.36
C GLU A 107 7.85 5.68 -8.82
N VAL A 108 7.80 6.45 -7.75
CA VAL A 108 9.00 6.87 -7.01
C VAL A 108 9.10 6.04 -5.75
N ILE A 109 10.17 5.27 -5.64
CA ILE A 109 10.45 4.40 -4.50
C ILE A 109 11.81 4.72 -3.90
N PRO A 110 12.09 4.34 -2.63
CA PRO A 110 13.43 4.46 -2.06
C PRO A 110 14.49 3.79 -2.92
N GLY A 111 15.61 4.46 -3.14
CA GLY A 111 16.67 4.04 -4.05
C GLY A 111 17.41 2.78 -3.63
N TYR A 112 17.39 2.44 -2.33
CA TYR A 112 18.01 1.25 -1.77
C TYR A 112 17.22 -0.04 -2.03
N LEU A 113 15.95 0.08 -2.48
CA LEU A 113 15.13 -1.09 -2.73
C LEU A 113 15.53 -1.78 -4.03
N ASP A 114 15.77 -3.08 -3.95
CA ASP A 114 16.09 -3.96 -5.08
C ASP A 114 15.63 -5.40 -4.78
N GLY A 115 15.96 -6.35 -5.67
CA GLY A 115 15.75 -7.78 -5.46
C GLY A 115 14.33 -8.28 -5.74
N ASP A 116 13.84 -9.13 -4.86
CA ASP A 116 12.53 -9.76 -4.97
C ASP A 116 11.39 -8.77 -4.71
N ILE A 117 10.37 -8.84 -5.54
CA ILE A 117 9.18 -8.00 -5.45
C ILE A 117 7.95 -8.91 -5.32
N TYR A 118 7.08 -8.56 -4.39
CA TYR A 118 5.84 -9.26 -4.14
C TYR A 118 4.66 -8.32 -4.41
N ILE A 119 3.78 -8.73 -5.32
CA ILE A 119 2.55 -8.01 -5.62
C ILE A 119 1.40 -8.76 -4.97
N TYR A 120 0.74 -8.12 -4.04
CA TYR A 120 -0.32 -8.67 -3.24
C TYR A 120 -1.65 -7.97 -3.53
N SER A 121 -2.73 -8.73 -3.59
CA SER A 121 -4.07 -8.17 -3.58
C SER A 121 -4.93 -8.82 -2.48
N SER A 122 -5.57 -7.98 -1.67
CA SER A 122 -6.59 -8.41 -0.71
C SER A 122 -7.93 -8.73 -1.38
N TYR A 123 -8.12 -8.40 -2.65
CA TYR A 123 -9.36 -8.63 -3.37
C TYR A 123 -9.60 -10.11 -3.61
N ILE A 124 -10.85 -10.53 -3.39
CA ILE A 124 -11.32 -11.89 -3.62
C ILE A 124 -11.59 -12.07 -5.11
N GLY A 125 -11.30 -13.27 -5.63
CA GLY A 125 -11.49 -13.58 -7.04
C GLY A 125 -10.28 -13.28 -7.92
N VAL A 126 -9.17 -12.82 -7.33
CA VAL A 126 -7.89 -12.61 -8.03
C VAL A 126 -6.76 -13.33 -7.29
N PRO A 127 -5.64 -13.66 -7.97
CA PRO A 127 -4.46 -14.23 -7.33
C PRO A 127 -4.00 -13.37 -6.15
N THR A 128 -3.75 -14.00 -5.01
CA THR A 128 -3.41 -13.30 -3.76
C THR A 128 -2.00 -12.72 -3.82
N LEU A 129 -1.03 -13.49 -4.32
CA LEU A 129 0.37 -13.10 -4.30
C LEU A 129 1.05 -13.46 -5.61
N TYR A 130 1.84 -12.54 -6.13
CA TYR A 130 2.70 -12.75 -7.30
C TYR A 130 4.12 -12.32 -6.97
N LYS A 131 5.10 -13.07 -7.45
CA LYS A 131 6.52 -12.76 -7.21
C LYS A 131 7.22 -12.43 -8.52
N THR A 132 7.96 -11.33 -8.53
CA THR A 132 8.82 -10.89 -9.64
C THR A 132 10.10 -10.24 -9.10
N THR A 133 10.87 -9.60 -9.95
CA THR A 133 12.09 -8.87 -9.58
C THR A 133 12.16 -7.53 -10.29
N LEU A 134 12.91 -6.60 -9.70
CA LEU A 134 13.25 -5.34 -10.36
C LEU A 134 14.27 -5.60 -11.47
N GLN A 135 13.94 -5.24 -12.72
CA GLN A 135 14.82 -5.39 -13.89
C GLN A 135 15.22 -4.02 -14.42
N GLY A 136 16.40 -3.54 -14.02
CA GLY A 136 16.75 -2.14 -14.20
C GLY A 136 15.76 -1.25 -13.44
N ASN A 137 15.12 -0.31 -14.15
CA ASN A 137 14.09 0.55 -13.57
C ASN A 137 12.67 0.10 -13.97
N LYS A 138 12.44 -1.21 -14.12
CA LYS A 138 11.15 -1.74 -14.56
C LYS A 138 10.68 -2.90 -13.68
N ILE A 139 9.40 -2.84 -13.29
CA ILE A 139 8.65 -3.94 -12.68
C ILE A 139 7.57 -4.37 -13.67
N GLN A 140 7.60 -5.62 -14.07
CA GLN A 140 6.61 -6.22 -14.95
C GLN A 140 5.94 -7.39 -14.25
N ALA A 141 4.60 -7.41 -14.28
CA ALA A 141 3.79 -8.46 -13.66
C ALA A 141 2.56 -8.80 -14.52
N ASP A 142 2.53 -10.03 -15.03
CA ASP A 142 1.37 -10.62 -15.71
C ASP A 142 0.78 -11.67 -14.77
N ILE A 143 -0.30 -11.30 -14.07
CA ILE A 143 -0.84 -12.02 -12.91
C ILE A 143 -2.09 -12.81 -13.32
N SER A 144 -1.97 -14.12 -13.26
CA SER A 144 -3.04 -15.09 -13.48
C SER A 144 -2.99 -16.17 -12.41
N TRP A 145 -4.01 -17.02 -12.34
CA TRP A 145 -3.98 -18.15 -11.42
C TRP A 145 -2.82 -19.13 -11.69
N ASP A 146 -2.37 -19.24 -12.94
CA ASP A 146 -1.25 -20.10 -13.31
C ASP A 146 0.10 -19.50 -12.90
N THR A 147 0.18 -18.18 -12.71
CA THR A 147 1.40 -17.45 -12.29
C THR A 147 1.39 -17.06 -10.81
N MET A 148 0.35 -17.42 -10.07
CA MET A 148 0.24 -17.13 -8.63
C MET A 148 1.41 -17.73 -7.85
N TYR A 149 2.03 -16.92 -6.99
CA TYR A 149 3.07 -17.40 -6.08
C TYR A 149 2.42 -18.06 -4.86
N ASP A 150 2.42 -19.40 -4.85
CA ASP A 150 1.94 -20.16 -3.69
C ASP A 150 3.03 -20.30 -2.62
N PHE A 151 3.01 -19.40 -1.66
CA PHE A 151 3.97 -19.38 -0.56
C PHE A 151 3.93 -20.66 0.30
N VAL A 152 2.78 -21.30 0.41
CA VAL A 152 2.59 -22.51 1.23
C VAL A 152 3.20 -23.74 0.56
N SER A 153 3.07 -23.87 -0.75
CA SER A 153 3.65 -25.02 -1.49
C SER A 153 5.18 -24.98 -1.55
N ALA A 154 5.76 -23.80 -1.36
CA ALA A 154 7.21 -23.60 -1.27
C ALA A 154 7.77 -23.88 0.14
N ALA A 155 6.91 -24.08 1.15
CA ALA A 155 7.34 -24.35 2.52
C ALA A 155 7.73 -25.81 2.74
N PRO A 156 8.88 -26.11 3.37
CA PRO A 156 9.45 -27.47 3.42
C PRO A 156 8.76 -28.47 4.35
N THR A 157 7.66 -28.12 5.03
CA THR A 157 7.12 -28.96 6.10
C THR A 157 5.61 -29.17 6.03
N ARG A 158 5.15 -29.99 5.08
CA ARG A 158 3.85 -30.60 5.19
C ARG A 158 4.01 -32.10 5.45
N VAL A 159 3.51 -32.56 6.62
CA VAL A 159 3.46 -33.99 6.94
C VAL A 159 2.42 -34.62 6.01
N GLU A 160 2.86 -35.57 5.16
CA GLU A 160 1.94 -36.37 4.35
C GLU A 160 1.00 -37.13 5.28
N SER A 161 -0.30 -36.83 5.25
CA SER A 161 -1.29 -37.67 5.95
C SER A 161 -1.71 -38.80 5.01
N ASN A 162 -1.51 -40.06 5.44
CA ASN A 162 -1.88 -41.26 4.71
C ASN A 162 -3.39 -41.57 4.77
N PHE A 163 -4.26 -40.56 4.93
CA PHE A 163 -5.68 -40.81 5.06
C PHE A 163 -6.38 -40.57 3.70
N THR A 164 -7.02 -41.63 3.22
CA THR A 164 -7.95 -41.55 2.10
C THR A 164 -9.37 -41.40 2.65
N TYR A 165 -10.09 -40.36 2.27
CA TYR A 165 -11.48 -40.17 2.61
C TYR A 165 -12.30 -41.34 2.02
N PRO A 166 -13.23 -41.95 2.75
CA PRO A 166 -13.99 -43.10 2.22
C PRO A 166 -14.75 -42.66 0.95
N LYS A 167 -14.64 -43.46 -0.13
CA LYS A 167 -15.33 -43.24 -1.40
C LYS A 167 -16.85 -43.01 -1.26
N ALA A 168 -17.46 -43.46 -0.17
CA ALA A 168 -18.86 -43.22 0.14
C ALA A 168 -19.27 -41.73 0.26
N PHE A 169 -18.31 -40.83 0.33
CA PHE A 169 -18.54 -39.36 0.34
C PHE A 169 -18.38 -38.71 -1.05
N ASN A 170 -17.99 -39.47 -2.07
CA ASN A 170 -17.75 -38.98 -3.44
C ASN A 170 -18.98 -39.22 -4.32
N ILE A 171 -20.17 -38.88 -3.84
CA ILE A 171 -21.41 -39.26 -4.52
C ILE A 171 -21.61 -38.48 -5.83
N LEU A 172 -20.99 -37.31 -5.97
CA LEU A 172 -21.14 -36.47 -7.16
C LEU A 172 -20.17 -36.85 -8.28
N GLY A 173 -19.04 -37.47 -7.99
CA GLY A 173 -18.01 -37.88 -8.95
C GLY A 173 -16.62 -37.93 -8.33
N ASP A 174 -15.60 -37.90 -9.16
CA ASP A 174 -14.17 -37.93 -8.78
C ASP A 174 -13.49 -36.56 -9.01
N TRP A 175 -12.20 -36.47 -8.70
CA TRP A 175 -11.38 -35.27 -8.86
C TRP A 175 -9.92 -35.65 -9.14
N ASP A 176 -9.16 -34.68 -9.67
CA ASP A 176 -7.74 -34.82 -9.97
C ASP A 176 -6.84 -34.59 -8.72
N GLU A 177 -5.51 -34.63 -8.94
CA GLU A 177 -4.52 -34.41 -7.87
C GLU A 177 -4.57 -33.00 -7.24
N ASN A 178 -5.11 -32.01 -7.95
CA ASN A 178 -5.32 -30.63 -7.48
C ASN A 178 -6.69 -30.45 -6.82
N GLY A 179 -7.53 -31.48 -6.83
CA GLY A 179 -8.89 -31.43 -6.31
C GLY A 179 -9.90 -30.81 -7.25
N ARG A 180 -9.61 -30.75 -8.55
CA ARG A 180 -10.56 -30.30 -9.56
C ARG A 180 -11.61 -31.36 -9.81
N PRO A 181 -12.90 -31.06 -9.54
CA PRO A 181 -13.97 -32.02 -9.77
C PRO A 181 -14.18 -32.33 -11.25
N ASP A 182 -14.48 -33.59 -11.59
CA ASP A 182 -14.93 -34.03 -12.92
C ASP A 182 -16.45 -33.78 -13.13
N TYR A 183 -17.19 -33.40 -12.07
CA TYR A 183 -18.62 -33.15 -12.03
C TYR A 183 -18.98 -31.65 -11.99
N LEU A 184 -18.12 -30.77 -12.49
CA LEU A 184 -18.43 -29.34 -12.60
C LEU A 184 -19.57 -29.12 -13.61
N ASP A 185 -20.55 -28.30 -13.19
CA ASP A 185 -21.68 -27.88 -14.02
C ASP A 185 -21.32 -26.61 -14.80
N SER A 186 -20.94 -26.77 -16.06
CA SER A 186 -20.55 -25.65 -16.93
C SER A 186 -21.72 -24.70 -17.27
N GLU A 187 -22.97 -25.20 -17.27
CA GLU A 187 -24.15 -24.37 -17.52
C GLU A 187 -24.53 -23.52 -16.30
N GLY A 188 -24.17 -23.99 -15.11
CA GLY A 188 -24.36 -23.26 -13.87
C GLY A 188 -23.26 -22.25 -13.56
N ALA A 189 -22.16 -22.29 -14.28
CA ALA A 189 -21.04 -21.36 -14.06
C ALA A 189 -21.46 -19.91 -14.30
N LEU A 190 -20.88 -18.99 -13.53
CA LEU A 190 -21.20 -17.56 -13.56
C LEU A 190 -19.92 -16.71 -13.52
N SER A 191 -19.81 -15.75 -14.42
CA SER A 191 -18.80 -14.69 -14.27
C SER A 191 -19.19 -13.76 -13.11
N LEU A 192 -18.30 -13.63 -12.13
CA LEU A 192 -18.51 -12.78 -10.96
C LEU A 192 -18.37 -11.30 -11.37
N SER A 193 -19.44 -10.53 -11.27
CA SER A 193 -19.45 -9.13 -11.69
C SER A 193 -18.78 -8.22 -10.66
N GLN A 194 -18.20 -7.11 -11.13
CA GLN A 194 -17.55 -6.10 -10.27
C GLN A 194 -18.42 -5.63 -9.09
N PRO A 195 -19.72 -5.25 -9.28
CA PRO A 195 -20.55 -4.80 -8.15
C PRO A 195 -20.71 -5.87 -7.07
N ILE A 196 -20.85 -7.14 -7.45
CA ILE A 196 -20.96 -8.26 -6.52
C ILE A 196 -19.65 -8.41 -5.75
N MET A 197 -18.51 -8.43 -6.45
CA MET A 197 -17.20 -8.59 -5.82
C MET A 197 -16.84 -7.41 -4.92
N ASN A 198 -17.17 -6.19 -5.32
CA ASN A 198 -16.99 -5.00 -4.47
C ASN A 198 -17.84 -5.09 -3.19
N ALA A 199 -19.09 -5.57 -3.30
CA ALA A 199 -19.95 -5.76 -2.14
C ALA A 199 -19.40 -6.82 -1.19
N ILE A 200 -18.87 -7.94 -1.72
CA ILE A 200 -18.23 -9.00 -0.94
C ILE A 200 -16.97 -8.46 -0.24
N ASN A 201 -16.02 -7.89 -0.97
CA ASN A 201 -14.76 -7.36 -0.42
C ASN A 201 -14.99 -6.31 0.68
N ARG A 202 -16.04 -5.47 0.51
CA ARG A 202 -16.41 -4.47 1.51
C ARG A 202 -17.06 -5.08 2.76
N THR A 203 -17.76 -6.19 2.62
CA THR A 203 -18.49 -6.85 3.72
C THR A 203 -17.57 -7.75 4.53
N LEU A 204 -16.63 -8.41 3.85
CA LEU A 204 -15.67 -9.35 4.40
C LEU A 204 -14.24 -8.92 4.00
N PRO A 205 -13.73 -7.80 4.55
CA PRO A 205 -12.40 -7.30 4.19
C PRO A 205 -11.31 -8.15 4.84
N GLU A 206 -10.24 -8.44 4.12
CA GLU A 206 -9.08 -9.25 4.55
C GLU A 206 -8.42 -8.72 5.84
N ASP A 207 -8.27 -7.43 5.97
CA ASP A 207 -7.62 -6.83 7.15
C ASP A 207 -8.66 -6.31 8.16
N GLY A 208 -9.85 -6.89 8.21
CA GLY A 208 -10.96 -6.41 9.04
C GLY A 208 -11.74 -7.52 9.70
N LYS A 209 -12.68 -7.14 10.55
CA LYS A 209 -13.59 -8.10 11.19
C LYS A 209 -14.95 -8.06 10.53
N CYS A 210 -15.49 -9.23 10.24
CA CYS A 210 -16.85 -9.35 9.73
C CYS A 210 -17.85 -8.75 10.75
N PRO A 211 -18.76 -7.85 10.33
CA PRO A 211 -19.78 -7.31 11.20
C PRO A 211 -20.70 -8.38 11.80
N GLN A 212 -20.97 -8.27 13.10
CA GLN A 212 -21.75 -9.25 13.86
C GLN A 212 -23.11 -9.61 13.23
N LYS A 213 -23.77 -8.66 12.55
CA LYS A 213 -25.07 -8.90 11.90
C LYS A 213 -25.06 -9.98 10.81
N TYR A 214 -23.89 -10.30 10.26
CA TYR A 214 -23.73 -11.35 9.24
C TYR A 214 -23.35 -12.70 9.82
N ARG A 215 -22.83 -12.72 11.08
CA ARG A 215 -22.39 -13.94 11.76
C ARG A 215 -23.61 -14.72 12.26
N GLN A 216 -24.05 -15.70 11.49
CA GLN A 216 -25.22 -16.50 11.84
C GLN A 216 -25.12 -17.92 11.31
N SER A 217 -25.84 -18.83 11.95
CA SER A 217 -26.05 -20.19 11.47
C SER A 217 -26.90 -20.17 10.21
N VAL A 218 -26.45 -20.83 9.15
CA VAL A 218 -27.12 -20.77 7.84
C VAL A 218 -27.28 -22.16 7.24
N ASP A 219 -28.18 -22.95 7.83
CA ASP A 219 -28.67 -24.17 7.20
C ASP A 219 -29.87 -23.77 6.34
N PHE A 220 -29.73 -23.83 5.02
CA PHE A 220 -30.78 -23.37 4.10
C PHE A 220 -31.96 -24.34 4.03
N GLU A 221 -33.14 -23.87 4.37
CA GLU A 221 -34.36 -24.67 4.29
C GLU A 221 -35.00 -24.54 2.92
N ILE A 222 -35.31 -25.68 2.29
CA ILE A 222 -36.03 -25.74 1.03
C ILE A 222 -37.53 -25.50 1.28
N LYS A 223 -38.03 -24.35 0.86
CA LYS A 223 -39.41 -23.89 1.09
C LYS A 223 -40.41 -24.42 0.09
N GLU A 224 -39.96 -24.77 -1.12
CA GLU A 224 -40.69 -25.42 -2.21
C GLU A 224 -39.70 -26.29 -3.01
N PRO A 225 -40.18 -27.30 -3.75
CA PRO A 225 -39.28 -28.16 -4.52
C PRO A 225 -38.36 -27.36 -5.43
N ALA A 226 -37.05 -27.68 -5.41
CA ALA A 226 -36.05 -26.89 -6.10
C ALA A 226 -34.81 -27.69 -6.49
N HIS A 227 -34.12 -27.23 -7.52
CA HIS A 227 -32.74 -27.57 -7.79
C HIS A 227 -31.83 -26.63 -6.99
N VAL A 228 -30.72 -27.13 -6.46
CA VAL A 228 -29.75 -26.33 -5.69
C VAL A 228 -28.37 -26.47 -6.32
N LYS A 229 -27.72 -25.33 -6.55
CA LYS A 229 -26.36 -25.25 -7.07
C LYS A 229 -25.48 -24.44 -6.11
N VAL A 230 -24.20 -24.80 -6.09
CA VAL A 230 -23.17 -24.05 -5.34
C VAL A 230 -22.10 -23.62 -6.31
N ARG A 231 -21.80 -22.33 -6.31
CA ARG A 231 -20.69 -21.74 -7.07
C ARG A 231 -19.56 -21.37 -6.13
N PHE A 232 -18.35 -21.69 -6.53
CA PHE A 232 -17.17 -21.25 -5.80
C PHE A 232 -16.93 -19.75 -6.08
N ILE A 233 -16.74 -18.93 -5.06
CA ILE A 233 -16.37 -17.52 -5.22
C ILE A 233 -14.87 -17.38 -5.15
N GLY A 234 -14.26 -17.98 -4.13
CA GLY A 234 -12.87 -17.85 -3.77
C GLY A 234 -12.70 -17.78 -2.25
N GLY A 235 -11.52 -17.43 -1.81
CA GLY A 235 -11.22 -17.21 -0.40
C GLY A 235 -9.78 -16.75 -0.24
N LYS A 236 -9.46 -16.32 0.96
CA LYS A 236 -8.12 -15.85 1.33
C LYS A 236 -7.34 -16.87 2.17
N SER A 237 -8.00 -17.93 2.63
CA SER A 237 -7.29 -19.01 3.35
C SER A 237 -6.14 -19.60 2.55
N SER A 238 -5.02 -19.78 3.22
CA SER A 238 -3.88 -20.55 2.71
C SER A 238 -4.08 -22.06 2.83
N ALA A 239 -5.12 -22.51 3.54
CA ALA A 239 -5.38 -23.92 3.78
C ALA A 239 -6.00 -24.61 2.56
N TYR A 240 -5.64 -25.87 2.36
CA TYR A 240 -6.25 -26.74 1.38
C TYR A 240 -7.45 -27.43 2.03
N SER A 241 -8.54 -26.71 2.19
CA SER A 241 -9.73 -27.18 2.89
C SER A 241 -10.69 -27.87 1.93
N THR A 242 -11.51 -28.79 2.48
CA THR A 242 -12.54 -29.49 1.71
C THR A 242 -13.91 -28.97 2.12
N PHE A 243 -14.76 -28.64 1.15
CA PHE A 243 -16.14 -28.19 1.38
C PHE A 243 -17.16 -29.24 1.00
N GLY A 244 -18.23 -29.30 1.79
CA GLY A 244 -19.31 -30.24 1.54
C GLY A 244 -20.63 -29.85 2.21
N TYR A 245 -21.62 -30.75 2.08
CA TYR A 245 -22.97 -30.54 2.59
C TYR A 245 -23.53 -31.79 3.24
N TYR A 246 -24.63 -31.63 3.96
CA TYR A 246 -25.46 -32.68 4.52
C TYR A 246 -26.93 -32.26 4.51
N CYS A 247 -27.83 -33.26 4.35
CA CYS A 247 -29.27 -33.02 4.28
C CYS A 247 -29.97 -33.61 5.52
N TYR A 248 -30.98 -32.90 6.02
CA TYR A 248 -31.80 -33.37 7.11
C TYR A 248 -33.21 -32.73 7.04
N LYS A 249 -34.19 -33.33 7.72
CA LYS A 249 -35.55 -32.78 7.82
C LYS A 249 -35.56 -31.50 8.67
N ALA A 250 -36.39 -30.52 8.32
CA ALA A 250 -36.44 -29.24 9.00
C ALA A 250 -36.76 -29.34 10.50
N ASP A 251 -37.43 -30.40 10.91
CA ASP A 251 -37.81 -30.73 12.29
C ASP A 251 -36.85 -31.71 12.98
N ALA A 252 -35.72 -32.09 12.33
CA ALA A 252 -34.78 -33.04 12.87
C ALA A 252 -34.14 -32.56 14.19
N SER A 253 -34.01 -33.50 15.13
CA SER A 253 -33.25 -33.29 16.36
C SER A 253 -31.73 -33.13 16.10
N ILE A 254 -31.00 -32.53 17.03
CA ILE A 254 -29.53 -32.37 16.89
C ILE A 254 -28.84 -33.74 16.79
N GLY A 255 -29.41 -34.78 17.42
CA GLY A 255 -28.89 -36.16 17.35
C GLY A 255 -29.02 -36.76 15.96
N GLU A 256 -30.09 -36.43 15.22
CA GLU A 256 -30.32 -36.84 13.83
C GLU A 256 -29.42 -36.04 12.88
N ILE A 257 -29.32 -34.72 13.09
CA ILE A 257 -28.42 -33.86 12.28
C ILE A 257 -26.97 -34.36 12.40
N LYS A 258 -26.52 -34.72 13.60
CA LYS A 258 -25.17 -35.26 13.83
C LYS A 258 -24.91 -36.54 13.03
N LYS A 259 -25.94 -37.38 12.84
CA LYS A 259 -25.87 -38.66 12.12
C LYS A 259 -26.01 -38.48 10.60
N ALA A 260 -26.47 -37.33 10.12
CA ALA A 260 -26.62 -37.07 8.69
C ALA A 260 -25.29 -37.29 7.96
N LYS A 261 -25.34 -38.03 6.85
CA LYS A 261 -24.16 -38.27 6.02
C LYS A 261 -23.66 -37.00 5.40
N LYS A 262 -22.34 -36.87 5.29
CA LYS A 262 -21.63 -35.70 4.71
C LYS A 262 -21.17 -36.04 3.32
N TYR A 263 -21.36 -35.12 2.38
CA TYR A 263 -21.02 -35.28 0.96
C TYR A 263 -20.10 -34.14 0.52
N ILE A 264 -19.08 -34.49 -0.27
CA ILE A 264 -18.10 -33.53 -0.78
C ILE A 264 -18.70 -32.79 -1.98
N VAL A 265 -18.54 -31.47 -2.01
CA VAL A 265 -18.86 -30.59 -3.13
C VAL A 265 -17.57 -30.15 -3.82
N PHE A 266 -16.66 -29.57 -3.06
CA PHE A 266 -15.36 -29.15 -3.56
C PHE A 266 -14.25 -29.82 -2.73
N PRO A 267 -13.50 -30.75 -3.31
CA PRO A 267 -12.42 -31.46 -2.62
C PRO A 267 -11.33 -30.53 -2.10
N ASN A 268 -10.98 -29.51 -2.88
CA ASN A 268 -9.98 -28.51 -2.54
C ASN A 268 -10.54 -27.11 -2.80
N THR A 269 -10.63 -26.30 -1.76
CA THR A 269 -11.14 -24.92 -1.84
C THR A 269 -10.02 -23.88 -1.90
N ARG A 270 -8.76 -24.30 -2.02
CA ARG A 270 -7.66 -23.37 -2.23
C ARG A 270 -7.84 -22.63 -3.56
N THR A 271 -8.04 -21.33 -3.46
CA THR A 271 -8.30 -20.49 -4.64
C THR A 271 -7.15 -20.58 -5.64
N GLY A 272 -7.47 -20.80 -6.92
CA GLY A 272 -6.50 -20.91 -7.99
C GLY A 272 -5.81 -22.27 -8.14
N ILE A 273 -6.05 -23.20 -7.19
CA ILE A 273 -5.53 -24.57 -7.27
C ILE A 273 -6.69 -25.50 -7.52
N GLY A 274 -7.06 -25.89 -8.63
CA GLY A 274 -8.17 -26.80 -8.94
C GLY A 274 -9.52 -26.12 -9.22
N LEU A 275 -9.79 -24.94 -8.66
CA LEU A 275 -11.04 -24.21 -8.85
C LEU A 275 -10.78 -22.75 -9.25
N LYS A 276 -11.67 -22.22 -10.10
CA LYS A 276 -11.75 -20.79 -10.45
C LYS A 276 -13.06 -20.19 -9.94
N GLY A 277 -13.05 -18.90 -9.64
CA GLY A 277 -14.26 -18.18 -9.23
C GLY A 277 -15.38 -18.31 -10.27
N GLY A 278 -16.60 -18.58 -9.79
CA GLY A 278 -17.79 -18.79 -10.64
C GLY A 278 -18.05 -20.23 -11.07
N GLU A 279 -17.10 -21.16 -10.89
CA GLU A 279 -17.32 -22.58 -11.20
C GLU A 279 -18.39 -23.18 -10.29
N CYS A 280 -19.20 -24.08 -10.82
CA CYS A 280 -20.47 -24.50 -10.26
C CYS A 280 -20.56 -26.02 -10.11
N VAL A 281 -21.27 -26.47 -9.06
CA VAL A 281 -21.69 -27.86 -8.86
C VAL A 281 -23.20 -27.89 -8.59
N ALA A 282 -23.92 -28.76 -9.28
CA ALA A 282 -25.31 -29.09 -8.97
C ALA A 282 -25.34 -30.12 -7.83
N LEU A 283 -26.07 -29.82 -6.75
CA LEU A 283 -26.18 -30.73 -5.63
C LEU A 283 -27.22 -31.82 -5.91
N HIS A 284 -27.00 -32.99 -5.30
CA HIS A 284 -27.96 -34.08 -5.29
C HIS A 284 -28.66 -34.18 -3.93
N TYR A 285 -29.96 -34.39 -3.93
CA TYR A 285 -30.69 -34.75 -2.73
C TYR A 285 -30.47 -36.22 -2.41
N ILE A 286 -29.85 -36.47 -1.27
CA ILE A 286 -29.64 -37.80 -0.76
C ILE A 286 -30.60 -38.00 0.43
N ASP A 287 -31.47 -38.97 0.34
CA ASP A 287 -32.45 -39.22 1.38
C ASP A 287 -31.85 -39.84 2.67
N GLU A 288 -32.67 -39.99 3.69
CA GLU A 288 -32.27 -40.50 5.00
C GLU A 288 -31.71 -41.93 4.96
N ASN A 289 -32.02 -42.70 3.92
CA ASN A 289 -31.49 -44.04 3.68
C ASN A 289 -30.19 -44.04 2.90
N GLY A 290 -29.72 -42.86 2.47
CA GLY A 290 -28.53 -42.69 1.66
C GLY A 290 -28.74 -42.97 0.18
N VAL A 291 -29.99 -42.92 -0.29
CA VAL A 291 -30.33 -43.07 -1.71
C VAL A 291 -30.26 -41.73 -2.41
N ASP A 292 -29.54 -41.68 -3.50
CA ASP A 292 -29.48 -40.52 -4.40
C ASP A 292 -30.80 -40.38 -5.15
N ARG A 293 -31.48 -39.25 -4.97
CA ARG A 293 -32.72 -38.87 -5.61
C ARG A 293 -32.54 -37.90 -6.76
N GLY A 294 -31.31 -37.63 -7.17
CA GLY A 294 -30.96 -36.65 -8.19
C GLY A 294 -30.98 -35.22 -7.67
N THR A 295 -31.18 -34.27 -8.57
CA THR A 295 -31.06 -32.84 -8.27
C THR A 295 -32.29 -32.17 -7.68
N ASP A 296 -33.41 -32.93 -7.52
CA ASP A 296 -34.71 -32.44 -7.03
C ASP A 296 -34.76 -32.48 -5.49
N PHE A 297 -34.60 -31.36 -4.84
CA PHE A 297 -34.74 -31.24 -3.39
C PHE A 297 -36.23 -31.03 -3.04
N PRO A 298 -36.81 -31.90 -2.17
CA PRO A 298 -38.20 -31.71 -1.74
C PRO A 298 -38.31 -30.61 -0.68
N LYS A 299 -39.48 -30.00 -0.59
CA LYS A 299 -39.84 -29.07 0.48
C LYS A 299 -39.63 -29.69 1.87
N GLY A 300 -39.14 -28.88 2.83
CA GLY A 300 -38.95 -29.25 4.24
C GLY A 300 -37.63 -29.98 4.54
N ILE A 301 -36.75 -30.04 3.57
CA ILE A 301 -35.35 -30.44 3.79
C ILE A 301 -34.51 -29.20 4.10
N LYS A 302 -33.59 -29.35 5.02
CA LYS A 302 -32.51 -28.40 5.29
C LYS A 302 -31.20 -28.92 4.74
N ILE A 303 -30.42 -28.02 4.18
CA ILE A 303 -29.04 -28.24 3.73
C ILE A 303 -28.12 -27.54 4.73
N GLY A 304 -27.35 -28.32 5.46
CA GLY A 304 -26.25 -27.85 6.28
C GLY A 304 -24.92 -28.00 5.52
N TRP A 305 -23.96 -27.22 5.90
CA TRP A 305 -22.67 -27.10 5.22
C TRP A 305 -21.52 -27.41 6.17
N PHE A 306 -20.41 -27.85 5.63
CA PHE A 306 -19.18 -28.00 6.40
C PHE A 306 -17.95 -27.67 5.56
N ILE A 307 -16.89 -27.24 6.26
CA ILE A 307 -15.53 -27.31 5.75
C ILE A 307 -14.71 -28.27 6.64
N ARG A 308 -13.76 -28.94 6.02
CA ARG A 308 -12.72 -29.68 6.70
C ARG A 308 -11.41 -28.95 6.46
N ASN A 309 -10.92 -28.27 7.51
CA ASN A 309 -9.78 -27.38 7.43
C ASN A 309 -8.49 -28.16 7.13
N ALA A 310 -7.70 -27.70 6.14
CA ALA A 310 -6.41 -28.25 5.73
C ALA A 310 -6.45 -29.78 5.49
N ALA A 311 -7.54 -30.30 4.93
CA ALA A 311 -7.76 -31.74 4.78
C ALA A 311 -7.30 -32.31 3.43
N PHE A 312 -7.15 -31.48 2.40
CA PHE A 312 -6.80 -31.93 1.04
C PHE A 312 -5.29 -31.98 0.84
N TRP A 313 -4.81 -33.05 0.21
CA TRP A 313 -3.41 -33.19 -0.21
C TRP A 313 -3.26 -34.15 -1.39
N LYS A 314 -2.73 -33.67 -2.55
CA LYS A 314 -2.42 -34.49 -3.74
C LYS A 314 -3.52 -35.50 -4.08
N GLY A 315 -4.73 -35.02 -4.29
CA GLY A 315 -5.89 -35.85 -4.63
C GLY A 315 -6.54 -36.60 -3.45
N ASN A 316 -5.98 -36.52 -2.25
CA ASN A 316 -6.51 -37.22 -1.08
C ASN A 316 -7.14 -36.23 -0.07
N ILE A 317 -8.17 -36.67 0.63
CA ILE A 317 -8.79 -35.93 1.73
C ILE A 317 -8.53 -36.68 3.02
N GLY A 318 -7.85 -36.02 3.96
CA GLY A 318 -7.53 -36.53 5.28
C GLY A 318 -8.41 -35.97 6.39
N GLU A 319 -7.98 -36.12 7.65
CA GLU A 319 -8.71 -35.56 8.80
C GLU A 319 -8.53 -34.03 8.94
N GLY A 320 -7.44 -33.50 8.41
CA GLY A 320 -7.13 -32.08 8.48
C GLY A 320 -6.92 -31.58 9.93
N LYS A 321 -7.11 -30.27 10.13
CA LYS A 321 -6.99 -29.61 11.45
C LYS A 321 -8.32 -29.52 12.21
N GLY A 322 -9.44 -29.83 11.57
CA GLY A 322 -10.77 -29.78 12.19
C GLY A 322 -11.88 -29.74 11.16
N MET A 323 -13.10 -29.87 11.63
CA MET A 323 -14.31 -29.77 10.81
C MET A 323 -15.22 -28.72 11.42
N PHE A 324 -15.60 -27.73 10.63
CA PHE A 324 -16.49 -26.63 11.00
C PHE A 324 -17.80 -26.74 10.24
N TYR A 325 -18.90 -26.56 10.96
CA TYR A 325 -20.26 -26.75 10.45
C TYR A 325 -21.03 -25.44 10.47
N SER A 326 -21.93 -25.26 9.51
CA SER A 326 -22.94 -24.19 9.53
C SER A 326 -23.94 -24.33 10.68
N THR A 327 -24.14 -25.56 11.19
CA THR A 327 -24.93 -25.82 12.40
C THR A 327 -24.04 -25.68 13.64
N PRO A 328 -24.08 -24.59 14.44
CA PRO A 328 -23.11 -24.32 15.50
C PRO A 328 -23.04 -25.41 16.59
N LYS A 329 -24.17 -26.07 16.87
CA LYS A 329 -24.23 -27.19 17.87
C LYS A 329 -23.43 -28.42 17.46
N LEU A 330 -22.94 -28.51 16.24
CA LEU A 330 -22.04 -29.56 15.77
C LEU A 330 -20.56 -29.18 15.95
N ASN A 331 -20.26 -27.90 16.12
CA ASN A 331 -18.90 -27.41 16.34
C ASN A 331 -18.46 -27.74 17.79
N THR A 332 -17.24 -28.22 17.95
CA THR A 332 -16.69 -28.62 19.23
C THR A 332 -16.50 -27.47 20.21
N ASP A 333 -16.28 -26.28 19.69
CA ASP A 333 -16.14 -25.02 20.42
C ASP A 333 -17.49 -24.30 20.64
N GLY A 334 -18.57 -24.79 20.03
CA GLY A 334 -19.91 -24.20 20.09
C GLY A 334 -20.04 -22.84 19.33
N ARG A 335 -19.01 -22.42 18.60
CA ARG A 335 -19.00 -21.15 17.86
C ARG A 335 -19.69 -21.26 16.50
N THR A 336 -20.08 -20.12 15.96
CA THR A 336 -20.54 -19.98 14.57
C THR A 336 -19.31 -19.69 13.70
N HIS A 337 -19.03 -20.59 12.76
CA HIS A 337 -17.94 -20.49 11.80
C HIS A 337 -18.44 -20.09 10.40
N THR A 338 -19.65 -19.55 10.32
CA THR A 338 -20.26 -19.18 9.05
C THR A 338 -20.88 -17.80 9.12
N VAL A 339 -20.87 -17.13 7.97
CA VAL A 339 -21.66 -15.93 7.72
C VAL A 339 -22.47 -16.14 6.46
N ALA A 340 -23.64 -15.49 6.37
CA ALA A 340 -24.38 -15.42 5.14
C ALA A 340 -25.11 -14.11 5.01
N PHE A 341 -25.19 -13.65 3.77
CA PHE A 341 -25.90 -12.44 3.35
C PHE A 341 -26.33 -12.56 1.89
N ARG A 342 -27.17 -11.66 1.42
CA ARG A 342 -27.54 -11.58 0.01
C ARG A 342 -27.17 -10.24 -0.58
N ILE A 343 -26.79 -10.27 -1.85
CA ILE A 343 -26.59 -9.12 -2.72
C ILE A 343 -27.64 -9.25 -3.81
N ASN A 344 -28.76 -8.56 -3.70
CA ASN A 344 -29.98 -8.87 -4.46
C ASN A 344 -30.33 -10.37 -4.29
N ASP A 345 -30.39 -11.13 -5.39
CA ASP A 345 -30.66 -12.59 -5.39
C ASP A 345 -29.39 -13.45 -5.29
N PHE A 346 -28.21 -12.83 -5.16
CA PHE A 346 -26.94 -13.54 -5.03
C PHE A 346 -26.67 -13.82 -3.55
N VAL A 347 -26.87 -15.06 -3.12
CA VAL A 347 -26.65 -15.49 -1.73
C VAL A 347 -25.21 -15.89 -1.52
N VAL A 348 -24.51 -15.21 -0.62
CA VAL A 348 -23.14 -15.51 -0.19
C VAL A 348 -23.20 -16.35 1.09
N LEU A 349 -22.50 -17.48 1.09
CA LEU A 349 -22.18 -18.29 2.25
C LEU A 349 -20.65 -18.29 2.39
N SER A 350 -20.15 -17.94 3.56
CA SER A 350 -18.70 -17.95 3.83
C SER A 350 -18.36 -18.62 5.15
N PHE A 351 -17.14 -19.14 5.21
CA PHE A 351 -16.60 -19.83 6.37
C PHE A 351 -15.37 -19.11 6.91
N GLU A 352 -15.25 -19.18 8.23
CA GLU A 352 -14.05 -18.91 9.00
C GLU A 352 -13.36 -20.25 9.31
N ASP A 353 -12.15 -20.44 8.86
CA ASP A 353 -11.37 -21.67 9.11
C ASP A 353 -10.27 -21.48 10.18
N TRP A 354 -10.18 -20.25 10.72
CA TRP A 354 -9.22 -19.89 11.77
C TRP A 354 -9.82 -18.97 12.86
N THR A 355 -9.15 -17.90 13.27
CA THR A 355 -9.52 -17.08 14.44
C THR A 355 -9.45 -15.58 14.23
N ASP A 356 -9.15 -15.08 13.03
CA ASP A 356 -9.03 -13.65 12.71
C ASP A 356 -10.39 -12.95 12.57
N GLU A 357 -11.46 -13.72 12.42
CA GLU A 357 -12.86 -13.27 12.43
C GLU A 357 -13.24 -12.40 11.23
N ASP A 358 -12.56 -12.53 10.10
CA ASP A 358 -12.90 -11.83 8.86
C ASP A 358 -13.91 -12.60 8.00
N TYR A 359 -14.00 -13.94 8.18
CA TYR A 359 -14.94 -14.86 7.51
C TYR A 359 -14.81 -14.83 5.99
N ASN A 360 -13.63 -14.61 5.46
CA ASN A 360 -13.36 -14.60 4.02
C ASN A 360 -12.48 -15.76 3.56
N ASP A 361 -12.22 -16.74 4.45
CA ASP A 361 -11.37 -17.88 4.17
C ASP A 361 -11.82 -18.70 2.98
N VAL A 362 -13.13 -19.04 2.92
CA VAL A 362 -13.73 -19.79 1.82
C VAL A 362 -15.16 -19.32 1.57
N MET A 363 -15.45 -18.88 0.37
CA MET A 363 -16.74 -18.30 0.02
C MET A 363 -17.42 -19.00 -1.13
N PHE A 364 -18.73 -19.08 -1.03
CA PHE A 364 -19.62 -19.72 -2.01
C PHE A 364 -20.84 -18.86 -2.29
N ASN A 365 -21.35 -18.96 -3.53
CA ASN A 365 -22.72 -18.54 -3.85
C ASN A 365 -23.61 -19.79 -3.83
N VAL A 366 -24.67 -19.75 -3.04
CA VAL A 366 -25.72 -20.77 -3.05
C VAL A 366 -26.92 -20.24 -3.84
N TRP A 367 -27.34 -21.01 -4.82
CA TRP A 367 -28.41 -20.63 -5.73
C TRP A 367 -29.44 -21.76 -5.84
N SER A 368 -30.71 -21.41 -6.01
CA SER A 368 -31.77 -22.40 -6.23
C SER A 368 -32.68 -22.00 -7.42
N ASP A 369 -33.28 -23.00 -8.02
CA ASP A 369 -34.35 -22.82 -8.99
C ASP A 369 -35.59 -23.57 -8.52
N PRO A 370 -36.69 -22.89 -8.15
CA PRO A 370 -36.86 -21.42 -8.16
C PRO A 370 -36.02 -20.72 -7.09
N ILE A 371 -35.57 -19.50 -7.37
CA ILE A 371 -34.66 -18.75 -6.49
C ILE A 371 -35.22 -18.53 -5.07
N LYS A 372 -36.54 -18.38 -4.97
CA LYS A 372 -37.26 -18.18 -3.70
C LYS A 372 -37.24 -19.41 -2.79
N ALA A 373 -36.86 -20.57 -3.31
CA ALA A 373 -36.82 -21.80 -2.49
C ALA A 373 -35.86 -21.72 -1.31
N ILE A 374 -34.75 -20.99 -1.45
CA ILE A 374 -33.76 -20.82 -0.37
C ILE A 374 -33.60 -19.38 0.14
N VAL A 375 -34.04 -18.36 -0.61
CA VAL A 375 -33.95 -16.98 -0.16
C VAL A 375 -34.90 -16.74 0.97
N THR A 376 -34.38 -16.54 2.17
CA THR A 376 -35.17 -16.24 3.35
C THR A 376 -35.20 -14.72 3.60
N PRO A 377 -36.33 -14.16 4.02
CA PRO A 377 -36.43 -12.73 4.40
C PRO A 377 -35.45 -12.31 5.51
N ASN A 378 -34.87 -13.29 6.20
CA ASN A 378 -33.98 -13.06 7.36
C ASN A 378 -32.49 -12.94 7.00
N LEU A 379 -32.09 -13.21 5.75
CA LEU A 379 -30.71 -12.97 5.33
C LEU A 379 -30.45 -11.46 5.23
N PRO A 380 -29.42 -10.95 5.89
CA PRO A 380 -29.03 -9.55 5.77
C PRO A 380 -28.76 -9.20 4.30
N GLU A 381 -29.29 -8.07 3.87
CA GLU A 381 -29.05 -7.56 2.52
C GLU A 381 -27.85 -6.64 2.53
N VAL A 382 -26.96 -6.84 1.58
CA VAL A 382 -25.86 -5.94 1.24
C VAL A 382 -26.21 -5.25 -0.07
N ILE A 383 -26.32 -3.94 0.00
CA ILE A 383 -26.51 -3.11 -1.20
C ILE A 383 -25.15 -2.95 -1.86
N PRO A 384 -24.97 -3.35 -3.12
CA PRO A 384 -23.72 -3.07 -3.82
C PRO A 384 -23.41 -1.58 -3.73
N PRO A 385 -22.17 -1.20 -3.40
CA PRO A 385 -21.80 0.20 -3.55
C PRO A 385 -22.09 0.61 -4.99
N GLY A 386 -22.69 1.78 -5.19
CA GLY A 386 -22.66 2.42 -6.49
C GLY A 386 -21.22 2.46 -6.99
N ASN A 387 -20.99 2.65 -8.28
CA ASN A 387 -19.63 2.93 -8.75
C ASN A 387 -19.07 4.02 -7.85
N PRO A 388 -17.88 3.82 -7.21
CA PRO A 388 -17.28 4.88 -6.43
C PRO A 388 -17.25 6.11 -7.33
N ASP A 389 -17.83 7.22 -6.88
CA ASP A 389 -17.63 8.46 -7.60
C ASP A 389 -16.15 8.83 -7.46
N ASP A 390 -15.62 9.55 -8.45
CA ASP A 390 -14.23 9.96 -8.47
C ASP A 390 -13.83 10.85 -7.28
N SER A 391 -14.79 11.19 -6.41
CA SER A 391 -14.59 11.99 -5.19
C SER A 391 -14.42 11.15 -3.93
N SER A 392 -14.58 9.83 -4.00
CA SER A 392 -14.42 8.94 -2.84
C SER A 392 -13.02 8.35 -2.74
N ILE A 393 -12.51 8.27 -1.49
CA ILE A 393 -11.22 7.66 -1.21
C ILE A 393 -11.33 6.15 -1.41
N ALA A 394 -10.51 5.63 -2.33
CA ALA A 394 -10.38 4.20 -2.59
C ALA A 394 -9.25 3.57 -1.75
N TYR A 395 -8.12 4.26 -1.62
CA TYR A 395 -6.96 3.81 -0.85
C TYR A 395 -6.08 5.00 -0.46
N SER A 396 -5.04 4.74 0.34
CA SER A 396 -4.05 5.75 0.71
C SER A 396 -2.64 5.19 0.66
N MET A 397 -1.65 6.05 0.42
CA MET A 397 -0.22 5.74 0.50
C MET A 397 0.48 6.66 1.49
N THR A 398 1.52 6.14 2.12
CA THR A 398 2.34 6.90 3.07
C THR A 398 3.77 7.05 2.55
N TYR A 399 4.26 8.29 2.60
CA TYR A 399 5.65 8.66 2.34
C TYR A 399 6.26 9.23 3.60
N LYS A 400 7.49 8.84 3.92
CA LYS A 400 8.18 9.33 5.11
C LYS A 400 9.67 9.52 4.86
N GLY A 401 10.30 10.30 5.71
CA GLY A 401 11.73 10.55 5.64
C GLY A 401 12.18 11.77 6.42
N ILE A 402 13.41 12.17 6.18
CA ILE A 402 14.03 13.33 6.81
C ILE A 402 14.62 14.23 5.71
N LEU A 403 14.33 15.51 5.83
CA LEU A 403 14.88 16.59 5.01
C LEU A 403 15.97 17.29 5.81
N ALA A 404 17.11 17.53 5.18
CA ALA A 404 18.25 18.19 5.79
C ALA A 404 18.80 19.25 4.83
N PHE A 405 19.10 20.46 5.34
CA PHE A 405 19.42 21.64 4.55
C PHE A 405 20.63 22.37 5.12
N GLU A 406 21.37 23.01 4.19
CA GLU A 406 22.37 24.06 4.42
C GLU A 406 21.76 25.43 4.14
N ASP A 407 22.04 26.44 4.96
CA ASP A 407 21.49 27.78 4.77
C ASP A 407 22.49 28.81 4.20
N ASN A 408 23.74 28.41 4.01
CA ASN A 408 24.79 29.28 3.45
C ASN A 408 24.75 29.44 1.92
N TRP A 409 23.86 28.69 1.21
CA TRP A 409 23.72 28.86 -0.25
C TRP A 409 23.50 30.32 -0.63
N PRO A 410 24.16 30.85 -1.70
CA PRO A 410 25.05 30.18 -2.67
C PRO A 410 26.52 30.11 -2.25
N SER A 411 26.85 30.52 -1.04
CA SER A 411 28.23 30.45 -0.54
C SER A 411 28.61 29.03 -0.12
N LYS A 412 29.89 28.80 0.08
CA LYS A 412 30.40 27.54 0.59
C LYS A 412 29.97 27.36 2.05
N GLY A 413 29.34 26.23 2.35
CA GLY A 413 29.01 25.78 3.70
C GLY A 413 30.04 24.78 4.25
N ASP A 414 29.79 24.27 5.44
CA ASP A 414 30.54 23.16 6.06
C ASP A 414 29.96 21.80 5.64
N TYR A 415 28.79 21.81 5.00
CA TYR A 415 28.07 20.64 4.44
C TYR A 415 27.79 19.54 5.47
N ASP A 416 27.53 19.94 6.70
CA ASP A 416 27.07 19.03 7.74
C ASP A 416 25.57 18.69 7.61
N LEU A 417 24.83 19.43 6.76
CA LEU A 417 23.42 19.25 6.45
C LEU A 417 22.55 19.25 7.71
N ASN A 418 22.80 20.16 8.63
CA ASN A 418 22.09 20.23 9.90
C ASN A 418 21.53 21.63 10.24
N ASP A 419 21.70 22.63 9.36
CA ASP A 419 21.16 23.96 9.59
C ASP A 419 19.65 23.96 9.76
N VAL A 420 18.95 23.11 9.01
CA VAL A 420 17.52 22.79 9.21
C VAL A 420 17.28 21.29 8.97
N VAL A 421 16.78 20.60 9.98
CA VAL A 421 16.39 19.19 9.87
C VAL A 421 14.89 19.02 10.18
N VAL A 422 14.14 18.50 9.21
CA VAL A 422 12.69 18.29 9.33
C VAL A 422 12.34 16.86 8.95
N LYS A 423 11.67 16.14 9.87
CA LYS A 423 11.05 14.83 9.58
C LYS A 423 9.69 15.04 8.96
N TYR A 424 9.35 14.24 7.95
CA TYR A 424 8.03 14.25 7.36
C TYR A 424 7.39 12.86 7.36
N ASN A 425 6.05 12.85 7.47
CA ASN A 425 5.20 11.69 7.27
C ASN A 425 3.92 12.17 6.56
N SER A 426 3.75 11.79 5.31
CA SER A 426 2.71 12.30 4.43
C SER A 426 1.83 11.15 3.95
N VAL A 427 0.53 11.26 4.19
CA VAL A 427 -0.48 10.32 3.71
C VAL A 427 -1.25 10.97 2.56
N LEU A 428 -1.17 10.37 1.38
CA LEU A 428 -1.92 10.75 0.20
C LEU A 428 -3.12 9.83 0.04
N SER A 429 -4.31 10.41 -0.16
CA SER A 429 -5.56 9.66 -0.39
C SER A 429 -5.95 9.72 -1.85
N PHE A 430 -6.28 8.57 -2.44
CA PHE A 430 -6.50 8.39 -3.88
C PHE A 430 -7.92 7.91 -4.15
N ASN A 431 -8.44 8.26 -5.33
CA ASN A 431 -9.65 7.67 -5.90
C ASN A 431 -9.33 6.39 -6.72
N THR A 432 -10.33 5.79 -7.33
CA THR A 432 -10.18 4.56 -8.15
C THR A 432 -9.43 4.77 -9.46
N LYS A 433 -9.17 6.02 -9.85
CA LYS A 433 -8.35 6.39 -11.04
C LYS A 433 -6.90 6.69 -10.69
N ASN A 434 -6.49 6.45 -9.46
CA ASN A 434 -5.18 6.81 -8.91
C ASN A 434 -4.90 8.33 -8.88
N GLU A 435 -5.95 9.16 -8.90
CA GLU A 435 -5.83 10.60 -8.73
C GLU A 435 -5.86 10.94 -7.23
N VAL A 436 -5.05 11.91 -6.82
CA VAL A 436 -4.95 12.35 -5.42
C VAL A 436 -6.10 13.28 -5.08
N LEU A 437 -6.86 12.92 -4.05
CA LEU A 437 -7.98 13.71 -3.50
C LEU A 437 -7.55 14.65 -2.39
N SER A 438 -6.58 14.22 -1.59
CA SER A 438 -6.11 14.98 -0.44
C SER A 438 -4.75 14.48 0.04
N THR A 439 -4.04 15.36 0.76
CA THR A 439 -2.83 15.00 1.52
C THR A 439 -3.02 15.32 2.99
N LYS A 440 -2.41 14.52 3.85
CA LYS A 440 -2.26 14.78 5.28
C LYS A 440 -0.78 14.66 5.61
N ASP A 441 -0.14 15.81 5.77
CA ASP A 441 1.29 15.94 5.95
C ASP A 441 1.60 16.26 7.40
N THR A 442 2.50 15.52 8.01
CA THR A 442 3.02 15.76 9.36
C THR A 442 4.48 16.13 9.24
N PHE A 443 4.82 17.37 9.58
CA PHE A 443 6.19 17.86 9.61
C PHE A 443 6.65 18.07 11.05
N THR A 444 7.83 17.55 11.38
CA THR A 444 8.42 17.74 12.71
C THR A 444 9.80 18.38 12.56
N ALA A 445 9.95 19.62 13.05
CA ALA A 445 11.23 20.28 13.16
C ALA A 445 12.07 19.55 14.24
N LEU A 446 13.17 18.94 13.82
CA LEU A 446 14.05 18.15 14.69
C LEU A 446 15.23 18.96 15.19
N TRP A 447 15.86 19.77 14.32
CA TRP A 447 17.09 20.48 14.61
C TRP A 447 17.21 21.77 13.80
N SER A 448 17.91 22.77 14.36
CA SER A 448 18.34 24.00 13.70
C SER A 448 19.77 24.34 14.16
N GLY A 449 20.78 23.92 13.38
CA GLY A 449 22.21 24.17 13.65
C GLY A 449 22.62 25.62 13.38
N ALA A 450 21.90 26.26 12.47
CA ALA A 450 22.25 27.59 11.97
C ALA A 450 22.14 28.72 12.98
N SER A 451 22.94 29.77 12.77
CA SER A 451 22.73 31.05 13.41
C SER A 451 21.62 31.89 12.76
N TYR A 452 21.22 31.57 11.54
CA TYR A 452 20.18 32.29 10.81
C TYR A 452 18.76 31.88 11.19
N SER A 453 17.79 32.73 10.88
CA SER A 453 16.37 32.43 10.98
C SER A 453 15.91 31.82 9.67
N ASN A 454 15.55 30.54 9.70
CA ASN A 454 15.18 29.78 8.54
C ASN A 454 13.71 29.35 8.64
N SER A 455 12.95 29.62 7.56
CA SER A 455 11.58 29.10 7.44
C SER A 455 11.60 27.79 6.66
N PHE A 456 10.75 26.84 7.02
CA PHE A 456 10.50 25.63 6.24
C PHE A 456 9.17 25.74 5.50
N ILE A 457 9.20 25.50 4.18
CA ILE A 457 8.09 25.70 3.25
C ILE A 457 8.08 24.52 2.26
N TYR A 458 6.91 24.18 1.75
CA TYR A 458 6.83 23.24 0.62
C TYR A 458 5.85 23.74 -0.44
N GLN A 459 6.04 23.29 -1.68
CA GLN A 459 5.19 23.62 -2.81
C GLN A 459 4.62 22.35 -3.44
N LEU A 460 3.29 22.34 -3.64
CA LEU A 460 2.57 21.28 -4.36
C LEU A 460 2.53 21.64 -5.86
N ASN A 461 2.72 20.67 -6.73
CA ASN A 461 2.65 20.88 -8.18
C ASN A 461 1.19 20.90 -8.66
N THR A 462 0.42 21.84 -8.14
CA THR A 462 -0.96 22.14 -8.55
C THR A 462 -1.28 23.60 -8.29
N ASP A 463 -2.24 24.14 -9.04
CA ASP A 463 -2.68 25.55 -8.87
C ASP A 463 -3.18 25.77 -7.43
N LYS A 464 -2.79 26.91 -6.84
CA LYS A 464 -3.22 27.28 -5.47
C LYS A 464 -4.73 27.33 -5.32
N LEU A 465 -5.47 27.69 -6.38
CA LEU A 465 -6.94 27.76 -6.35
C LEU A 465 -7.59 26.38 -6.28
N ASN A 466 -6.85 25.33 -6.63
CA ASN A 466 -7.30 23.93 -6.50
C ASN A 466 -7.15 23.39 -5.07
N VAL A 467 -6.46 24.10 -4.17
CA VAL A 467 -6.09 23.61 -2.84
C VAL A 467 -6.89 24.31 -1.74
N GLU A 468 -7.52 23.50 -0.88
CA GLU A 468 -8.05 23.93 0.41
C GLU A 468 -7.13 23.39 1.51
N SER A 469 -6.25 24.25 2.01
CA SER A 469 -5.25 23.89 3.02
C SER A 469 -5.68 24.31 4.43
N SER A 470 -5.25 23.53 5.44
CA SER A 470 -5.41 23.91 6.86
C SER A 470 -4.43 25.00 7.31
N LEU A 471 -3.39 25.29 6.51
CA LEU A 471 -2.50 26.42 6.68
C LEU A 471 -2.70 27.45 5.56
N GLU A 472 -2.18 28.65 5.78
CA GLU A 472 -2.21 29.72 4.77
C GLU A 472 -1.40 29.32 3.55
N VAL A 473 -1.98 29.49 2.36
CA VAL A 473 -1.32 29.29 1.06
C VAL A 473 -0.84 30.63 0.57
N ASP A 474 0.40 30.72 0.08
CA ASP A 474 0.98 31.92 -0.48
C ASP A 474 0.18 32.40 -1.72
N GLN A 475 -0.49 33.53 -1.60
CA GLN A 475 -1.39 34.04 -2.63
C GLN A 475 -0.67 34.71 -3.82
N ASP A 476 0.60 35.03 -3.69
CA ASP A 476 1.36 35.66 -4.76
C ASP A 476 1.92 34.66 -5.77
N LEU A 477 1.99 33.37 -5.42
CA LEU A 477 2.50 32.30 -6.28
C LEU A 477 1.39 31.61 -7.06
N ALA A 478 1.69 31.05 -8.22
CA ALA A 478 0.72 30.30 -9.02
C ALA A 478 0.46 28.91 -8.42
N LEU A 479 1.52 28.20 -8.05
CA LEU A 479 1.42 26.88 -7.41
C LEU A 479 1.18 27.02 -5.90
N ALA A 480 0.46 26.04 -5.34
CA ALA A 480 0.15 26.01 -3.92
C ALA A 480 1.42 25.87 -3.08
N THR A 481 1.82 26.94 -2.42
CA THR A 481 3.04 27.05 -1.61
C THR A 481 2.64 27.32 -0.16
N ILE A 482 3.10 26.50 0.76
CA ILE A 482 2.61 26.44 2.12
C ILE A 482 3.76 26.56 3.12
N PRO A 483 3.86 27.69 3.86
CA PRO A 483 4.80 27.84 4.96
C PRO A 483 4.34 26.97 6.16
N VAL A 484 5.24 26.09 6.62
CA VAL A 484 4.98 25.18 7.76
C VAL A 484 5.58 25.74 9.04
N PHE A 485 6.86 26.09 9.00
CA PHE A 485 7.54 26.77 10.10
C PHE A 485 8.05 28.12 9.62
N VAL A 486 7.59 29.18 10.27
CA VAL A 486 8.02 30.56 9.95
C VAL A 486 9.49 30.75 10.36
N ASP A 487 9.90 30.12 11.46
CA ASP A 487 11.25 30.10 12.00
C ASP A 487 11.49 28.75 12.70
N VAL A 488 12.30 27.90 12.09
CA VAL A 488 12.62 26.56 12.61
C VAL A 488 13.37 26.65 13.95
N LYS A 489 14.25 27.63 14.12
CA LYS A 489 14.99 27.85 15.36
C LYS A 489 14.07 28.14 16.54
N THR A 490 13.07 28.98 16.33
CA THR A 490 12.01 29.24 17.34
C THR A 490 11.16 27.97 17.56
N ALA A 491 10.83 27.22 16.52
CA ALA A 491 10.05 26.00 16.62
C ALA A 491 10.78 24.93 17.45
N THR A 492 12.11 24.76 17.26
CA THR A 492 12.94 23.83 18.04
C THR A 492 13.35 24.36 19.41
N GLY A 493 12.98 25.62 19.75
CA GLY A 493 13.39 26.24 21.00
C GLY A 493 14.93 26.25 21.18
N ASP A 494 15.65 26.57 20.11
CA ASP A 494 17.11 26.52 20.06
C ASP A 494 17.64 25.11 20.41
N ASN A 495 17.05 24.10 19.76
CA ASN A 495 17.37 22.66 19.89
C ASN A 495 17.08 22.03 21.27
N THR A 496 16.21 22.64 22.05
CA THR A 496 15.78 22.10 23.35
C THR A 496 14.52 21.23 23.28
N LYS A 497 13.81 21.25 22.12
CA LYS A 497 12.56 20.51 21.89
C LYS A 497 12.36 20.24 20.40
N THR A 498 11.44 19.36 20.06
CA THR A 498 10.90 19.23 18.71
C THR A 498 9.54 19.89 18.60
N SER A 499 9.13 20.27 17.40
CA SER A 499 7.81 20.86 17.14
C SER A 499 7.18 20.20 15.93
N THR A 500 5.91 19.80 16.06
CA THR A 500 5.17 19.10 15.00
C THR A 500 4.00 19.94 14.51
N VAL A 501 3.85 20.03 13.20
CA VAL A 501 2.72 20.68 12.52
C VAL A 501 2.07 19.65 11.58
N ASN A 502 0.73 19.55 11.68
CA ASN A 502 -0.09 18.74 10.78
C ASN A 502 -0.76 19.66 9.75
N VAL A 503 -0.60 19.34 8.48
CA VAL A 503 -1.19 20.06 7.36
C VAL A 503 -2.12 19.14 6.61
N THR A 504 -3.33 19.58 6.34
CA THR A 504 -4.28 18.85 5.49
C THR A 504 -4.59 19.70 4.26
N ASN A 505 -4.43 19.12 3.09
CA ASN A 505 -4.77 19.73 1.81
C ASN A 505 -5.85 18.88 1.13
N LYS A 506 -6.94 19.52 0.71
CA LYS A 506 -7.97 18.90 -0.12
C LYS A 506 -7.92 19.53 -1.51
N PHE A 507 -8.01 18.70 -2.53
CA PHE A 507 -8.06 19.17 -3.92
C PHE A 507 -9.52 19.28 -4.36
N LYS A 508 -9.91 20.46 -4.91
CA LYS A 508 -11.26 20.67 -5.46
C LYS A 508 -11.48 19.83 -6.72
N THR A 509 -10.43 19.67 -7.50
CA THR A 509 -10.33 18.73 -8.61
C THR A 509 -9.21 17.76 -8.29
N PRO A 510 -9.44 16.44 -8.35
CA PRO A 510 -8.40 15.45 -8.12
C PRO A 510 -7.16 15.72 -8.99
N VAL A 511 -5.98 15.43 -8.48
CA VAL A 511 -4.71 15.67 -9.16
C VAL A 511 -4.09 14.34 -9.53
N ASP A 512 -3.69 14.19 -10.79
CA ASP A 512 -2.92 13.03 -11.24
C ASP A 512 -1.68 12.83 -10.37
N HIS A 513 -1.43 11.60 -9.93
CA HIS A 513 -0.34 11.31 -8.99
C HIS A 513 1.05 11.52 -9.60
N GLU A 514 1.21 11.29 -10.91
CA GLU A 514 2.48 11.56 -11.59
C GLU A 514 2.75 13.07 -11.72
N VAL A 515 1.68 13.88 -11.81
CA VAL A 515 1.77 15.34 -11.85
C VAL A 515 2.09 15.90 -10.46
N LEU A 516 1.36 15.47 -9.43
CA LEU A 516 1.59 15.95 -8.06
C LEU A 516 2.97 15.51 -7.53
N GLY A 517 3.38 14.32 -7.90
CA GLY A 517 4.55 13.63 -7.34
C GLY A 517 4.28 13.06 -5.94
N GLY A 518 5.21 12.24 -5.47
CA GLY A 518 5.22 11.76 -4.08
C GLY A 518 5.71 12.85 -3.12
N ALA A 519 5.33 12.74 -1.82
CA ALA A 519 5.94 13.57 -0.80
C ALA A 519 7.46 13.29 -0.69
N PRO A 520 8.27 14.32 -0.34
CA PRO A 520 7.91 15.61 0.25
C PRO A 520 7.59 16.72 -0.77
N TYR A 521 7.25 16.42 -2.02
CA TYR A 521 6.91 17.35 -3.09
C TYR A 521 8.11 18.23 -3.49
N ASN A 522 7.99 19.56 -3.42
CA ASN A 522 9.10 20.50 -3.57
C ASN A 522 9.33 21.25 -2.24
N PRO A 523 10.06 20.63 -1.27
CA PRO A 523 10.37 21.25 0.00
C PRO A 523 11.56 22.21 -0.13
N PHE A 524 11.56 23.28 0.66
CA PHE A 524 12.67 24.23 0.70
C PHE A 524 12.71 25.01 2.01
N ILE A 525 13.85 25.60 2.28
CA ILE A 525 14.00 26.63 3.30
C ILE A 525 14.08 28.00 2.67
N SER A 526 13.61 29.03 3.39
CA SER A 526 13.83 30.42 3.05
C SER A 526 14.62 31.11 4.15
N VAL A 527 15.82 31.57 3.80
CA VAL A 527 16.78 32.16 4.75
C VAL A 527 16.41 33.61 5.04
N PHE A 528 16.40 34.02 6.31
CA PHE A 528 16.05 35.32 6.87
C PHE A 528 14.60 35.79 6.69
N LYS A 529 13.94 35.51 5.57
CA LYS A 529 12.56 35.94 5.36
C LYS A 529 11.76 34.91 4.57
N TYR A 530 10.52 34.72 4.92
CA TYR A 530 9.62 33.80 4.22
C TYR A 530 8.54 34.51 3.38
N THR A 531 8.41 35.84 3.52
CA THR A 531 7.42 36.65 2.79
C THR A 531 8.07 37.53 1.73
N GLY A 532 7.29 37.93 0.72
CA GLY A 532 7.72 38.84 -0.33
C GLY A 532 8.63 38.16 -1.36
N TYR A 533 9.16 39.00 -2.28
CA TYR A 533 10.07 38.58 -3.34
C TYR A 533 11.56 38.73 -2.93
N ASP A 534 12.46 38.23 -3.77
CA ASP A 534 13.90 38.20 -3.53
C ASP A 534 14.28 37.38 -2.28
N ARG A 535 13.66 36.19 -2.13
CA ARG A 535 13.98 35.25 -1.06
C ARG A 535 15.24 34.47 -1.40
N THR A 536 16.05 34.19 -0.41
CA THR A 536 17.11 33.18 -0.50
C THR A 536 16.48 31.83 -0.23
N GLU A 537 16.13 31.09 -1.30
CA GLU A 537 15.50 29.78 -1.21
C GLU A 537 16.55 28.69 -1.45
N VAL A 538 16.53 27.63 -0.65
CA VAL A 538 17.36 26.44 -0.84
C VAL A 538 16.46 25.24 -0.98
N HIS A 539 16.46 24.64 -2.17
CA HIS A 539 15.69 23.47 -2.53
C HIS A 539 16.60 22.25 -2.69
N LEU A 540 15.98 21.08 -2.83
CA LEU A 540 16.70 19.88 -3.25
C LEU A 540 17.33 20.08 -4.64
N VAL A 541 18.40 19.35 -4.92
CA VAL A 541 19.09 19.44 -6.22
C VAL A 541 18.09 19.16 -7.35
N ASN A 542 18.16 19.98 -8.40
CA ASN A 542 17.27 19.98 -9.56
C ASN A 542 15.77 20.25 -9.27
N HIS A 543 15.42 20.66 -8.05
CA HIS A 543 14.08 21.17 -7.76
C HIS A 543 13.99 22.66 -8.13
N LYS A 544 12.91 22.99 -8.86
CA LYS A 544 12.72 24.34 -9.37
C LYS A 544 12.41 25.33 -8.23
N PRO A 545 13.16 26.46 -8.13
CA PRO A 545 12.82 27.52 -7.18
C PRO A 545 11.48 28.17 -7.51
N THR A 546 10.90 28.86 -6.51
CA THR A 546 9.66 29.61 -6.74
C THR A 546 9.92 30.91 -7.50
N GLU A 547 8.86 31.56 -7.96
CA GLU A 547 8.97 32.88 -8.63
C GLU A 547 9.44 33.97 -7.66
N LYS A 548 9.43 33.73 -6.35
CA LYS A 548 9.89 34.64 -5.30
C LYS A 548 11.39 34.51 -5.00
N ALA A 549 12.05 33.49 -5.56
CA ALA A 549 13.49 33.30 -5.37
C ALA A 549 14.32 34.41 -5.97
N LYS A 550 15.38 34.82 -5.28
CA LYS A 550 16.32 35.87 -5.74
C LYS A 550 17.22 35.34 -6.85
N LYS A 551 16.80 35.54 -8.10
CA LYS A 551 17.48 35.00 -9.30
C LYS A 551 18.95 35.40 -9.42
N ALA A 552 19.35 36.55 -8.85
CA ALA A 552 20.73 37.05 -8.93
C ALA A 552 21.71 36.20 -8.06
N LEU A 553 21.23 35.29 -7.22
CA LEU A 553 22.11 34.43 -6.43
C LEU A 553 22.53 33.17 -7.20
N PHE A 554 21.73 32.74 -8.19
CA PHE A 554 22.07 31.56 -8.98
C PHE A 554 23.30 31.77 -9.82
N HIS A 555 24.12 30.75 -9.97
CA HIS A 555 25.41 30.77 -10.66
C HIS A 555 26.40 31.73 -10.01
N THR A 556 26.37 31.86 -8.67
CA THR A 556 27.35 32.64 -7.88
C THR A 556 27.91 31.80 -6.74
N GLY A 557 29.10 32.18 -6.24
CA GLY A 557 29.74 31.45 -5.15
C GLY A 557 30.03 30.00 -5.53
N GLU A 558 29.49 29.08 -4.73
CA GLU A 558 29.60 27.63 -4.93
C GLU A 558 28.48 27.08 -5.84
N ASP A 559 27.44 27.89 -6.15
CA ASP A 559 26.30 27.45 -6.94
C ASP A 559 26.61 27.37 -8.41
N LEU A 560 26.42 26.21 -9.03
CA LEU A 560 26.58 25.93 -10.45
C LEU A 560 25.25 25.85 -11.19
N SER A 561 24.15 26.32 -10.62
CA SER A 561 22.84 26.34 -11.27
C SER A 561 22.84 27.02 -12.62
N ASP A 562 22.11 26.46 -13.59
CA ASP A 562 21.78 27.09 -14.86
C ASP A 562 20.26 27.12 -15.04
N LEU A 563 19.66 28.28 -14.77
CA LEU A 563 18.21 28.48 -14.85
C LEU A 563 17.64 28.21 -16.24
N ASN A 564 18.44 28.42 -17.30
CA ASN A 564 18.01 28.20 -18.68
C ASN A 564 18.06 26.73 -19.07
N ALA A 565 18.99 25.97 -18.48
CA ALA A 565 19.12 24.54 -18.68
C ALA A 565 18.21 23.72 -17.73
N GLY A 566 17.53 24.37 -16.75
CA GLY A 566 16.74 23.67 -15.75
C GLY A 566 17.57 22.94 -14.69
N ILE A 567 18.81 23.41 -14.47
CA ILE A 567 19.74 22.88 -13.47
C ILE A 567 19.70 23.79 -12.25
N TYR A 568 19.39 23.24 -11.09
CA TYR A 568 19.19 24.00 -9.86
C TYR A 568 19.97 23.40 -8.69
N TYR A 569 20.58 24.25 -7.85
CA TYR A 569 21.20 23.93 -6.56
C TYR A 569 22.32 22.89 -6.65
N VAL A 570 23.08 22.90 -7.74
CA VAL A 570 24.27 22.07 -7.93
C VAL A 570 25.48 22.79 -7.36
N SER A 571 26.26 22.14 -6.51
CA SER A 571 27.43 22.69 -5.82
C SER A 571 28.74 22.41 -6.57
N ALA A 572 29.65 23.39 -6.62
CA ALA A 572 31.03 23.21 -7.08
C ALA A 572 31.83 22.26 -6.18
N SER A 573 31.53 22.23 -4.88
CA SER A 573 32.15 21.38 -3.89
C SER A 573 31.69 19.92 -3.92
N LYS A 574 30.71 19.57 -4.80
CA LYS A 574 30.18 18.20 -4.94
C LYS A 574 29.52 17.64 -3.67
N TYR A 575 28.97 18.52 -2.83
CA TYR A 575 28.04 18.20 -1.75
C TYR A 575 26.70 18.88 -2.04
N PRO A 576 25.55 18.29 -1.67
CA PRO A 576 24.25 18.93 -1.85
C PRO A 576 24.04 20.04 -0.81
N PHE A 577 23.31 21.09 -1.17
CA PHE A 577 22.82 22.10 -0.20
C PHE A 577 21.55 21.64 0.52
N ALA A 578 20.89 20.60 0.03
CA ALA A 578 19.74 19.98 0.65
C ALA A 578 19.60 18.54 0.19
N ILE A 579 19.12 17.69 1.07
CA ILE A 579 18.91 16.27 0.79
C ILE A 579 17.60 15.76 1.40
N ASN A 580 16.93 14.86 0.67
CA ASN A 580 15.81 14.08 1.19
C ASN A 580 16.30 12.66 1.49
N LEU A 581 16.18 12.21 2.70
CA LEU A 581 16.55 10.87 3.17
C LEU A 581 15.26 10.03 3.28
N SER A 582 14.90 9.39 2.19
CA SER A 582 13.66 8.60 2.08
C SER A 582 13.67 7.42 3.04
N ASP A 583 12.56 7.20 3.75
CA ASP A 583 12.39 6.17 4.81
C ASP A 583 13.28 6.34 6.06
N ALA A 584 14.11 7.37 6.14
CA ALA A 584 14.91 7.61 7.33
C ALA A 584 14.03 7.91 8.55
N GLU A 585 14.37 7.31 9.69
CA GLU A 585 13.72 7.55 10.98
C GLU A 585 14.56 8.46 11.90
N VAL A 586 15.86 8.43 11.70
CA VAL A 586 16.85 9.20 12.47
C VAL A 586 17.89 9.78 11.52
N TYR A 587 18.33 10.99 11.81
CA TYR A 587 19.45 11.64 11.15
C TYR A 587 20.09 12.63 12.14
N SER A 588 21.41 12.65 12.18
CA SER A 588 22.20 13.64 12.93
C SER A 588 23.62 13.65 12.41
N THR A 589 24.22 14.81 12.36
CA THR A 589 25.62 15.04 12.01
C THR A 589 26.29 15.83 13.14
N GLU A 590 27.61 15.81 13.17
CA GLU A 590 28.38 16.64 14.09
C GLU A 590 28.51 18.06 13.49
N GLU A 591 28.30 19.07 14.32
CA GLU A 591 28.39 20.47 13.95
C GLU A 591 29.75 20.79 13.32
N ARG A 592 29.75 21.41 12.14
CA ARG A 592 30.92 21.80 11.35
C ARG A 592 31.76 20.63 10.81
N GLU A 593 31.18 19.45 10.75
CA GLU A 593 31.79 18.30 10.10
C GLU A 593 30.97 17.84 8.93
N ALA A 594 31.51 17.87 7.71
CA ALA A 594 30.76 17.47 6.52
C ALA A 594 30.13 16.07 6.67
N VAL A 595 28.99 15.88 6.04
CA VAL A 595 28.11 14.69 6.17
C VAL A 595 28.86 13.36 6.04
N ASP A 596 29.92 13.30 5.22
CA ASP A 596 30.74 12.10 5.01
C ASP A 596 31.54 11.67 6.24
N LYS A 597 31.75 12.56 7.21
CA LYS A 597 32.43 12.22 8.47
C LYS A 597 31.53 11.38 9.37
N THR A 598 30.28 11.75 9.47
CA THR A 598 29.29 10.96 10.21
C THR A 598 28.81 9.75 9.41
N TYR A 599 28.70 9.89 8.08
CA TYR A 599 28.22 8.85 7.17
C TYR A 599 29.27 8.51 6.08
N PRO A 600 30.32 7.72 6.38
CA PRO A 600 31.43 7.49 5.46
C PRO A 600 31.04 6.85 4.13
N ARG A 601 29.92 6.11 4.07
CA ARG A 601 29.38 5.52 2.83
C ARG A 601 28.75 6.55 1.87
N PHE A 602 28.53 7.79 2.33
CA PHE A 602 28.04 8.89 1.49
C PHE A 602 28.95 9.12 0.28
N VAL A 603 30.29 9.11 0.48
CA VAL A 603 31.25 9.36 -0.60
C VAL A 603 31.15 8.32 -1.71
N SER A 604 31.14 7.03 -1.38
CA SER A 604 31.05 5.97 -2.38
C SER A 604 29.69 5.97 -3.11
N TRP A 605 28.60 6.33 -2.42
CA TRP A 605 27.30 6.55 -3.02
C TRP A 605 27.31 7.71 -4.02
N ALA A 606 27.80 8.86 -3.62
CA ALA A 606 27.86 10.05 -4.45
C ALA A 606 28.78 9.85 -5.67
N GLU A 607 30.00 9.31 -5.48
CA GLU A 607 30.97 9.06 -6.55
C GLU A 607 30.50 7.99 -7.56
N SER A 608 29.64 7.08 -7.14
CA SER A 608 29.05 6.06 -8.02
C SER A 608 27.77 6.49 -8.71
N ASN A 609 27.39 7.76 -8.64
CA ASN A 609 26.11 8.29 -9.15
C ASN A 609 24.91 7.51 -8.57
N GLY A 610 24.93 7.28 -7.26
CA GLY A 610 23.86 6.57 -6.56
C GLY A 610 23.84 5.05 -6.74
N ALA A 611 24.86 4.45 -7.42
CA ALA A 611 24.83 3.03 -7.72
C ALA A 611 25.26 2.13 -6.55
N LYS A 612 26.11 2.63 -5.66
CA LYS A 612 26.62 1.89 -4.48
C LYS A 612 26.08 2.51 -3.21
N ASP A 613 26.11 1.74 -2.13
CA ASP A 613 25.78 2.20 -0.76
C ASP A 613 24.49 3.03 -0.67
N LYS A 614 23.47 2.64 -1.41
CA LYS A 614 22.19 3.36 -1.54
C LYS A 614 21.45 3.55 -0.21
N ASP A 615 21.81 2.75 0.78
CA ASP A 615 21.28 2.75 2.14
C ASP A 615 22.22 3.46 3.15
N TRP A 616 23.17 4.27 2.66
CA TRP A 616 24.24 4.88 3.47
C TRP A 616 23.76 5.62 4.72
N TYR A 617 22.52 6.09 4.71
CA TYR A 617 21.89 6.87 5.78
C TYR A 617 20.98 6.05 6.70
N LEU A 618 20.66 4.78 6.36
CA LEU A 618 19.69 3.96 7.11
C LEU A 618 20.30 3.17 8.28
N GLY A 619 21.62 3.07 8.36
CA GLY A 619 22.29 2.34 9.42
C GLY A 619 23.51 3.11 9.94
N LYS A 620 23.51 3.47 11.20
CA LYS A 620 24.71 3.84 11.94
C LYS A 620 25.30 2.63 12.63
#